data_a5446134daa93c681423db696c45cfa3
#
_entry.id   a5446134daa93c681423db696c45cfa3
#
_cell.length_a   1.000
_cell.length_b   1.000
_cell.length_c   1.000
_cell.angle_alpha   90.00
_cell.angle_beta   90.00
_cell.angle_gamma   90.00
#
_symmetry.space_group_name_H-M   'P 1'
#
loop_
_entity.id
_entity.type
_entity.pdbx_description
1 polymer ?
#
loop_
_entity_poly.entity_id
_entity_poly.type
_entity_poly.pdbx_seq_one_letter_code
_entity_poly.pdbx_strand_id
1 'polypeptide(L)'
;MSIRLEAADIEGHSLSYTWSATGGKLTENASGALWRAPQTERKYQIEVTVSDGEKTTTSTLDIQVWRTRPGNYYPLAVGNIWHYRDASGDKITFEIVDTIQIQRAGGETIESFVLQKSSNGEGLENIVNYSYLGTRLDETGEVSAIIQHAQNTTSGTSDTILFVPYLPLYRFPLIPGDKWEVNFQAQLVPELFPIGGGLDEFEVVSEETVAVPAGTFEHVFQVQESFRWGFDIENQDIPLDITVVKKWVAPDVGIIKFTQSQTRGDVTVDTVFELESFELVQN
;
A
#
# COMPACT_ATOMS: atom_id res chain seq x y z
N MET A 1 7.28 8.79 21.66
CA MET A 1 6.93 9.98 20.85
C MET A 1 7.28 11.21 21.64
N SER A 2 7.94 12.18 21.05
CA SER A 2 8.20 13.48 21.69
C SER A 2 7.10 14.46 21.27
N ILE A 3 6.54 15.18 22.24
CA ILE A 3 5.49 16.17 22.04
C ILE A 3 6.09 17.52 22.43
N ARG A 4 5.93 18.53 21.58
CA ARG A 4 6.37 19.89 21.81
C ARG A 4 5.18 20.84 21.76
N LEU A 5 5.11 21.76 22.71
CA LEU A 5 4.11 22.82 22.75
C LEU A 5 4.80 24.17 22.66
N GLU A 6 4.27 25.05 21.83
CA GLU A 6 4.63 26.47 21.80
C GLU A 6 3.48 27.27 22.37
N ALA A 7 3.77 28.02 23.43
CA ALA A 7 2.82 28.89 24.07
C ALA A 7 3.53 30.20 24.47
N ALA A 8 2.82 31.31 24.39
CA ALA A 8 3.30 32.61 24.81
C ALA A 8 2.18 33.35 25.55
N ASP A 9 2.57 34.09 26.61
CA ASP A 9 1.72 35.03 27.27
C ASP A 9 1.99 36.46 26.75
N ILE A 10 0.93 37.18 26.37
CA ILE A 10 1.05 38.50 25.75
C ILE A 10 1.53 39.58 26.76
N GLU A 11 1.29 39.33 28.03
CA GLU A 11 1.67 40.24 29.16
C GLU A 11 3.03 39.86 29.73
N GLY A 12 3.62 38.73 29.27
CA GLY A 12 4.95 38.29 29.66
C GLY A 12 5.03 37.53 30.97
N HIS A 13 3.91 36.99 31.46
CA HIS A 13 3.90 36.17 32.67
C HIS A 13 4.57 34.83 32.43
N SER A 14 5.11 34.24 33.48
CA SER A 14 5.70 32.91 33.45
C SER A 14 4.61 31.86 33.29
N LEU A 15 4.76 30.99 32.28
CA LEU A 15 3.84 29.90 32.01
C LEU A 15 4.22 28.62 32.74
N SER A 16 3.21 27.96 33.32
CA SER A 16 3.30 26.63 33.88
C SER A 16 2.52 25.63 33.01
N TYR A 17 2.97 24.35 32.95
CA TYR A 17 2.42 23.31 32.10
C TYR A 17 2.07 22.09 32.95
N THR A 18 0.88 21.54 32.73
CA THR A 18 0.44 20.28 33.34
C THR A 18 -0.01 19.35 32.25
N TRP A 19 0.58 18.18 32.20
CA TRP A 19 0.31 17.18 31.18
C TRP A 19 -0.45 16.00 31.76
N SER A 20 -1.40 15.47 31.00
CA SER A 20 -2.09 14.22 31.31
C SER A 20 -2.26 13.35 30.07
N ALA A 21 -2.48 12.05 30.26
CA ALA A 21 -2.79 11.12 29.18
C ALA A 21 -3.78 10.07 29.65
N THR A 22 -4.68 9.65 28.76
CA THR A 22 -5.65 8.57 29.04
C THR A 22 -5.01 7.19 29.13
N GLY A 23 -3.71 7.09 28.93
CA GLY A 23 -2.89 5.90 29.10
C GLY A 23 -1.46 6.09 28.62
N GLY A 24 -0.61 5.09 28.86
CA GLY A 24 0.82 5.19 28.61
C GLY A 24 1.56 5.90 29.74
N LYS A 25 2.82 6.20 29.49
CA LYS A 25 3.68 6.90 30.46
C LYS A 25 4.13 8.24 29.88
N LEU A 26 3.79 9.32 30.55
CA LEU A 26 4.30 10.66 30.28
C LEU A 26 5.55 10.94 31.13
N THR A 27 6.51 11.61 30.55
CA THR A 27 7.65 12.23 31.24
C THR A 27 7.70 13.66 30.77
N GLU A 28 7.41 14.60 31.70
CA GLU A 28 7.30 16.01 31.40
C GLU A 28 8.68 16.68 31.35
N ASN A 29 8.80 17.71 30.54
CA ASN A 29 10.00 18.48 30.34
C ASN A 29 9.58 19.91 29.94
N ALA A 30 9.60 20.86 30.86
CA ALA A 30 9.22 22.25 30.61
C ALA A 30 7.98 22.38 29.69
N SER A 31 8.14 22.91 28.47
CA SER A 31 7.07 23.04 27.45
C SER A 31 6.86 21.80 26.59
N GLY A 32 7.35 20.63 27.01
CA GLY A 32 7.22 19.40 26.23
C GLY A 32 6.98 18.16 27.08
N ALA A 33 6.64 17.06 26.46
CA ALA A 33 6.49 15.76 27.09
C ALA A 33 7.02 14.63 26.20
N LEU A 34 7.60 13.62 26.83
CA LEU A 34 7.90 12.35 26.19
C LEU A 34 6.80 11.37 26.58
N TRP A 35 6.02 10.94 25.61
CA TRP A 35 5.00 9.93 25.82
C TRP A 35 5.44 8.57 25.31
N ARG A 36 5.34 7.54 26.16
CA ARG A 36 5.55 6.14 25.78
C ARG A 36 4.18 5.47 25.66
N ALA A 37 3.84 5.05 24.44
CA ALA A 37 2.59 4.39 24.14
C ALA A 37 2.40 3.09 24.93
N PRO A 38 1.16 2.78 25.37
CA PRO A 38 0.79 1.45 25.83
C PRO A 38 0.87 0.42 24.69
N GLN A 39 0.86 -0.86 25.06
CA GLN A 39 0.78 -1.94 24.06
C GLN A 39 -0.65 -2.24 23.60
N THR A 40 -1.65 -1.63 24.19
CA THR A 40 -3.05 -1.84 23.83
C THR A 40 -3.46 -0.94 22.69
N GLU A 41 -4.00 -1.51 21.63
CA GLU A 41 -4.52 -0.78 20.47
C GLU A 41 -5.80 -0.06 20.82
N ARG A 42 -5.76 1.23 20.81
CA ARG A 42 -6.90 2.14 20.92
C ARG A 42 -6.46 3.57 20.72
N LYS A 43 -7.44 4.45 20.64
CA LYS A 43 -7.23 5.90 20.69
C LYS A 43 -6.88 6.33 22.11
N TYR A 44 -5.81 7.11 22.23
CA TYR A 44 -5.38 7.76 23.46
C TYR A 44 -5.45 9.26 23.27
N GLN A 45 -5.73 9.97 24.34
CA GLN A 45 -5.74 11.42 24.36
C GLN A 45 -4.64 11.91 25.31
N ILE A 46 -3.86 12.85 24.85
CA ILE A 46 -2.90 13.60 25.67
C ILE A 46 -3.43 15.00 25.78
N GLU A 47 -3.48 15.50 27.00
CA GLU A 47 -3.95 16.84 27.33
C GLU A 47 -2.82 17.64 27.96
N VAL A 48 -2.73 18.92 27.63
CA VAL A 48 -1.87 19.88 28.28
C VAL A 48 -2.68 21.09 28.70
N THR A 49 -2.55 21.47 29.98
CA THR A 49 -3.09 22.71 30.53
C THR A 49 -1.94 23.66 30.74
N VAL A 50 -2.04 24.86 30.16
CA VAL A 50 -1.10 25.96 30.30
C VAL A 50 -1.73 27.02 31.19
N SER A 51 -1.00 27.55 32.19
CA SER A 51 -1.45 28.60 33.08
C SER A 51 -0.39 29.70 33.25
N ASP A 52 -0.82 30.93 33.22
CA ASP A 52 -0.06 32.13 33.58
C ASP A 52 -0.20 32.52 35.09
N GLY A 53 -0.96 31.70 35.85
CA GLY A 53 -1.29 31.96 37.24
C GLY A 53 -2.66 32.62 37.46
N GLU A 54 -3.25 33.26 36.44
CA GLU A 54 -4.57 33.91 36.49
C GLU A 54 -5.59 33.18 35.59
N LYS A 55 -5.13 32.73 34.42
CA LYS A 55 -5.94 32.05 33.41
C LYS A 55 -5.33 30.70 33.05
N THR A 56 -6.16 29.84 32.49
CA THR A 56 -5.73 28.54 31.98
C THR A 56 -6.28 28.29 30.56
N THR A 57 -5.46 27.63 29.75
CA THR A 57 -5.87 27.15 28.44
C THR A 57 -5.50 25.67 28.30
N THR A 58 -6.40 24.86 27.78
CA THR A 58 -6.18 23.43 27.58
C THR A 58 -6.16 23.08 26.10
N SER A 59 -5.23 22.22 25.70
CA SER A 59 -5.14 21.66 24.36
C SER A 59 -5.06 20.14 24.46
N THR A 60 -5.63 19.44 23.48
CA THR A 60 -5.66 17.98 23.42
C THR A 60 -5.08 17.47 22.12
N LEU A 61 -4.42 16.31 22.19
CA LEU A 61 -3.88 15.56 21.06
C LEU A 61 -4.40 14.12 21.11
N ASP A 62 -5.12 13.72 20.10
CA ASP A 62 -5.58 12.36 19.93
C ASP A 62 -4.54 11.53 19.16
N ILE A 63 -4.19 10.36 19.69
CA ILE A 63 -3.19 9.45 19.12
C ILE A 63 -3.79 8.06 19.02
N GLN A 64 -3.85 7.51 17.81
CA GLN A 64 -4.19 6.12 17.61
C GLN A 64 -2.93 5.26 17.77
N VAL A 65 -2.98 4.27 18.66
CA VAL A 65 -1.93 3.25 18.79
C VAL A 65 -2.33 2.02 18.01
N TRP A 66 -1.48 1.62 17.07
CA TRP A 66 -1.62 0.40 16.29
C TRP A 66 -0.55 -0.61 16.71
N ARG A 67 -0.82 -1.88 16.56
CA ARG A 67 0.19 -2.95 16.63
C ARG A 67 0.60 -3.36 15.22
N THR A 68 1.87 -3.63 15.05
CA THR A 68 2.33 -4.35 13.88
C THR A 68 1.76 -5.77 13.93
N ARG A 69 1.19 -6.23 12.83
CA ARG A 69 0.71 -7.60 12.70
C ARG A 69 1.83 -8.43 12.07
N PRO A 70 2.24 -9.53 12.73
CA PRO A 70 3.13 -10.48 12.07
C PRO A 70 2.40 -11.15 10.92
N GLY A 71 3.13 -11.57 9.91
CA GLY A 71 2.61 -12.29 8.76
C GLY A 71 3.22 -11.81 7.45
N ASN A 72 3.29 -12.69 6.50
CA ASN A 72 3.68 -12.37 5.14
C ASN A 72 2.43 -11.99 4.33
N TYR A 73 2.15 -10.70 4.20
CA TYR A 73 0.97 -10.19 3.50
C TYR A 73 1.04 -10.31 1.97
N TYR A 74 2.13 -10.81 1.44
CA TYR A 74 2.26 -11.10 0.01
C TYR A 74 3.30 -12.20 -0.21
N PRO A 75 2.93 -13.49 0.02
CA PRO A 75 3.87 -14.60 -0.10
C PRO A 75 4.31 -14.78 -1.55
N LEU A 76 5.60 -14.51 -1.81
CA LEU A 76 6.24 -14.69 -3.10
C LEU A 76 7.03 -16.00 -3.09
N ALA A 77 6.49 -17.03 -3.73
CA ALA A 77 7.18 -18.29 -4.00
C ALA A 77 6.67 -18.89 -5.30
N VAL A 78 7.56 -19.42 -6.13
CA VAL A 78 7.19 -20.11 -7.38
C VAL A 78 6.28 -21.30 -7.05
N GLY A 79 5.14 -21.36 -7.72
CA GLY A 79 4.10 -22.35 -7.49
C GLY A 79 2.96 -21.88 -6.59
N ASN A 80 3.02 -20.68 -6.02
CA ASN A 80 1.88 -20.09 -5.33
C ASN A 80 0.79 -19.72 -6.33
N ILE A 81 -0.46 -20.11 -6.05
CA ILE A 81 -1.62 -19.92 -6.93
C ILE A 81 -2.81 -19.39 -6.13
N TRP A 82 -3.54 -18.42 -6.70
CA TRP A 82 -4.78 -17.87 -6.17
C TRP A 82 -5.85 -17.83 -7.26
N HIS A 83 -7.02 -18.39 -6.97
CA HIS A 83 -8.18 -18.37 -7.85
C HIS A 83 -9.24 -17.43 -7.32
N TYR A 84 -9.67 -16.50 -8.15
CA TYR A 84 -10.70 -15.53 -7.82
C TYR A 84 -11.89 -15.68 -8.75
N ARG A 85 -13.07 -15.28 -8.23
CA ARG A 85 -14.30 -15.21 -8.99
C ARG A 85 -15.05 -13.93 -8.66
N ASP A 86 -15.72 -13.36 -9.65
CA ASP A 86 -16.69 -12.29 -9.47
C ASP A 86 -18.13 -12.82 -9.35
N ALA A 87 -19.09 -11.91 -9.15
CA ALA A 87 -20.51 -12.26 -9.03
C ALA A 87 -21.14 -12.79 -10.32
N SER A 88 -20.55 -12.51 -11.49
CA SER A 88 -21.02 -13.02 -12.80
C SER A 88 -20.50 -14.42 -13.10
N GLY A 89 -19.51 -14.88 -12.36
CA GLY A 89 -18.85 -16.17 -12.53
C GLY A 89 -17.54 -16.08 -13.32
N ASP A 90 -17.11 -14.89 -13.70
CA ASP A 90 -15.83 -14.66 -14.35
C ASP A 90 -14.70 -14.99 -13.39
N LYS A 91 -13.65 -15.65 -13.92
CA LYS A 91 -12.53 -16.13 -13.11
C LYS A 91 -11.24 -15.44 -13.49
N ILE A 92 -10.46 -15.19 -12.45
CA ILE A 92 -9.07 -14.71 -12.57
C ILE A 92 -8.18 -15.64 -11.74
N THR A 93 -7.05 -16.04 -12.33
CA THR A 93 -6.00 -16.78 -11.62
C THR A 93 -4.75 -15.92 -11.54
N PHE A 94 -4.17 -15.83 -10.36
CA PHE A 94 -2.83 -15.32 -10.12
C PHE A 94 -1.92 -16.49 -9.79
N GLU A 95 -0.75 -16.56 -10.42
CA GLU A 95 0.23 -17.63 -10.21
C GLU A 95 1.64 -17.05 -10.25
N ILE A 96 2.48 -17.41 -9.29
CA ILE A 96 3.92 -17.16 -9.37
C ILE A 96 4.55 -18.30 -10.16
N VAL A 97 4.83 -18.04 -11.44
CA VAL A 97 5.24 -19.09 -12.39
C VAL A 97 6.76 -19.29 -12.48
N ASP A 98 7.55 -18.26 -12.17
CA ASP A 98 9.01 -18.31 -12.34
C ASP A 98 9.70 -17.18 -11.56
N THR A 99 11.04 -17.18 -11.59
CA THR A 99 11.89 -16.03 -11.28
C THR A 99 12.76 -15.68 -12.47
N ILE A 100 12.95 -14.40 -12.72
CA ILE A 100 13.81 -13.92 -13.81
C ILE A 100 14.75 -12.82 -13.32
N GLN A 101 15.81 -12.60 -14.11
CA GLN A 101 16.72 -11.47 -13.91
C GLN A 101 16.32 -10.33 -14.84
N ILE A 102 15.98 -9.17 -14.26
CA ILE A 102 15.64 -7.95 -15.01
C ILE A 102 16.87 -7.05 -15.03
N GLN A 103 17.30 -6.67 -16.24
CA GLN A 103 18.39 -5.72 -16.42
C GLN A 103 17.84 -4.29 -16.39
N ARG A 104 18.43 -3.43 -15.56
CA ARG A 104 18.11 -2.00 -15.45
C ARG A 104 19.14 -1.12 -16.12
N ALA A 105 18.77 0.13 -16.37
CA ALA A 105 19.71 1.15 -16.81
C ALA A 105 20.89 1.26 -15.82
N GLY A 106 22.12 1.24 -16.32
CA GLY A 106 23.33 1.22 -15.48
C GLY A 106 23.94 -0.16 -15.25
N GLY A 107 23.31 -1.24 -15.77
CA GLY A 107 23.83 -2.62 -15.72
C GLY A 107 23.51 -3.38 -14.45
N GLU A 108 22.71 -2.81 -13.54
CA GLU A 108 22.19 -3.50 -12.39
C GLU A 108 21.22 -4.61 -12.82
N THR A 109 21.36 -5.80 -12.24
CA THR A 109 20.47 -6.95 -12.47
C THR A 109 19.70 -7.25 -11.20
N ILE A 110 18.37 -7.38 -11.31
CA ILE A 110 17.47 -7.62 -10.18
C ILE A 110 16.71 -8.89 -10.40
N GLU A 111 16.74 -9.80 -9.41
CA GLU A 111 15.87 -10.97 -9.40
C GLU A 111 14.43 -10.55 -9.12
N SER A 112 13.51 -11.07 -9.92
CA SER A 112 12.08 -10.76 -9.82
C SER A 112 11.24 -12.01 -9.97
N PHE A 113 10.23 -12.15 -9.12
CA PHE A 113 9.18 -13.16 -9.27
C PHE A 113 8.25 -12.78 -10.42
N VAL A 114 7.88 -13.76 -11.21
CA VAL A 114 6.96 -13.57 -12.34
C VAL A 114 5.55 -13.94 -11.89
N LEU A 115 4.72 -12.94 -11.62
CA LEU A 115 3.30 -13.10 -11.35
C LEU A 115 2.54 -13.11 -12.67
N GLN A 116 1.96 -14.25 -13.02
CA GLN A 116 1.04 -14.39 -14.13
C GLN A 116 -0.39 -14.15 -13.65
N LYS A 117 -1.09 -13.26 -14.32
CA LYS A 117 -2.54 -13.05 -14.19
C LYS A 117 -3.22 -13.54 -15.44
N SER A 118 -4.09 -14.54 -15.32
CA SER A 118 -4.91 -15.04 -16.42
C SER A 118 -6.39 -14.88 -16.12
N SER A 119 -7.20 -14.55 -17.13
CA SER A 119 -8.65 -14.40 -17.01
C SER A 119 -9.38 -15.35 -17.94
N ASN A 120 -10.44 -15.99 -17.42
CA ASN A 120 -11.35 -16.87 -18.18
C ASN A 120 -12.79 -16.44 -17.87
N GLY A 121 -13.54 -15.96 -18.89
CA GLY A 121 -14.94 -15.57 -18.76
C GLY A 121 -15.65 -15.59 -20.11
N GLU A 122 -16.99 -15.62 -20.14
CA GLU A 122 -17.77 -15.44 -21.36
C GLU A 122 -17.60 -14.00 -21.84
N GLY A 123 -16.81 -13.81 -22.93
CA GLY A 123 -16.53 -12.50 -23.53
C GLY A 123 -15.21 -11.86 -23.10
N LEU A 124 -14.48 -12.46 -22.15
CA LEU A 124 -13.08 -12.14 -21.91
C LEU A 124 -12.25 -13.10 -22.75
N GLU A 125 -11.52 -12.60 -23.76
CA GLU A 125 -10.44 -13.34 -24.39
C GLU A 125 -9.48 -13.78 -23.28
N ASN A 126 -8.84 -14.95 -23.42
CA ASN A 126 -7.82 -15.44 -22.48
C ASN A 126 -6.66 -14.44 -22.42
N ILE A 127 -6.83 -13.41 -21.58
CA ILE A 127 -5.82 -12.36 -21.41
C ILE A 127 -4.84 -12.88 -20.37
N VAL A 128 -3.57 -12.95 -20.76
CA VAL A 128 -2.48 -13.27 -19.84
C VAL A 128 -1.59 -12.05 -19.69
N ASN A 129 -1.47 -11.56 -18.46
CA ASN A 129 -0.58 -10.47 -18.10
C ASN A 129 0.48 -10.96 -17.15
N TYR A 130 1.66 -10.35 -17.20
CA TYR A 130 2.75 -10.65 -16.28
C TYR A 130 3.16 -9.40 -15.53
N SER A 131 3.35 -9.54 -14.23
CA SER A 131 3.98 -8.53 -13.37
C SER A 131 5.25 -9.10 -12.77
N TYR A 132 6.30 -8.29 -12.70
CA TYR A 132 7.60 -8.69 -12.19
C TYR A 132 7.80 -8.06 -10.82
N LEU A 133 7.75 -8.90 -9.78
CA LEU A 133 7.69 -8.48 -8.39
C LEU A 133 8.98 -8.81 -7.65
N GLY A 134 9.32 -7.99 -6.67
CA GLY A 134 10.45 -8.19 -5.79
C GLY A 134 10.13 -7.79 -4.35
N THR A 135 11.08 -8.07 -3.46
CA THR A 135 11.02 -7.65 -2.07
C THR A 135 12.13 -6.64 -1.78
N ARG A 136 11.86 -5.72 -0.84
CA ARG A 136 12.91 -4.95 -0.17
C ARG A 136 12.99 -5.39 1.28
N LEU A 137 14.22 -5.49 1.75
CA LEU A 137 14.50 -5.80 3.15
C LEU A 137 14.87 -4.50 3.90
N ASP A 138 14.58 -4.46 5.17
CA ASP A 138 15.07 -3.43 6.08
C ASP A 138 16.49 -3.77 6.59
N GLU A 139 16.99 -2.96 7.51
CA GLU A 139 18.34 -3.14 8.11
C GLU A 139 18.45 -4.43 8.94
N THR A 140 17.33 -5.05 9.33
CA THR A 140 17.30 -6.31 10.10
C THR A 140 17.19 -7.53 9.21
N GLY A 141 16.96 -7.36 7.89
CA GLY A 141 16.74 -8.42 6.93
C GLY A 141 15.28 -8.85 6.79
N GLU A 142 14.35 -8.14 7.44
CA GLU A 142 12.91 -8.39 7.30
C GLU A 142 12.34 -7.69 6.05
N VAL A 143 11.27 -8.28 5.47
CA VAL A 143 10.62 -7.69 4.28
C VAL A 143 9.95 -6.37 4.67
N SER A 144 10.45 -5.27 4.13
CA SER A 144 9.93 -3.92 4.36
C SER A 144 9.02 -3.41 3.24
N ALA A 145 9.06 -4.00 2.06
CA ALA A 145 8.16 -3.67 0.96
C ALA A 145 8.05 -4.79 -0.08
N ILE A 146 6.91 -4.86 -0.75
CA ILE A 146 6.73 -5.54 -2.03
C ILE A 146 6.77 -4.49 -3.11
N ILE A 147 7.57 -4.72 -4.14
CA ILE A 147 7.78 -3.79 -5.23
C ILE A 147 7.50 -4.43 -6.58
N GLN A 148 7.00 -3.63 -7.52
CA GLN A 148 6.85 -4.04 -8.92
C GLN A 148 7.91 -3.35 -9.75
N HIS A 149 8.74 -4.15 -10.42
CA HIS A 149 9.80 -3.67 -11.30
C HIS A 149 9.31 -3.39 -12.71
N ALA A 150 8.45 -4.27 -13.22
CA ALA A 150 7.96 -4.21 -14.58
C ALA A 150 6.62 -4.92 -14.74
N GLN A 151 6.02 -4.76 -15.92
CA GLN A 151 4.86 -5.54 -16.37
C GLN A 151 4.90 -5.74 -17.89
N ASN A 152 4.24 -6.77 -18.39
CA ASN A 152 4.00 -6.90 -19.82
C ASN A 152 2.77 -6.13 -20.23
N THR A 153 2.84 -5.52 -21.42
CA THR A 153 1.65 -5.02 -22.11
C THR A 153 0.85 -6.18 -22.67
N THR A 154 -0.44 -6.13 -22.50
CA THR A 154 -1.38 -7.15 -23.03
C THR A 154 -1.44 -7.22 -24.53
N SER A 155 -1.90 -8.38 -25.02
CA SER A 155 -2.27 -8.73 -26.39
C SER A 155 -1.12 -8.88 -27.40
N GLY A 156 -0.35 -9.92 -27.26
CA GLY A 156 0.38 -10.54 -28.37
C GLY A 156 1.72 -9.92 -28.76
N THR A 157 2.16 -8.86 -28.08
CA THR A 157 3.52 -8.35 -28.14
C THR A 157 4.28 -8.72 -26.88
N SER A 158 5.54 -9.10 -27.03
CA SER A 158 6.43 -9.48 -25.92
C SER A 158 7.01 -8.26 -25.17
N ASP A 159 6.36 -7.10 -25.29
CA ASP A 159 6.92 -5.87 -24.81
C ASP A 159 6.75 -5.76 -23.28
N THR A 160 7.87 -5.60 -22.60
CA THR A 160 7.93 -5.40 -21.17
C THR A 160 8.13 -3.93 -20.86
N ILE A 161 7.29 -3.37 -19.99
CA ILE A 161 7.41 -2.02 -19.48
C ILE A 161 8.13 -2.07 -18.14
N LEU A 162 9.28 -1.42 -18.05
CA LEU A 162 10.04 -1.23 -16.82
C LEU A 162 9.63 0.07 -16.13
N PHE A 163 9.40 0.02 -14.81
CA PHE A 163 9.14 1.20 -13.99
C PHE A 163 10.43 1.75 -13.36
N VAL A 164 10.64 3.08 -13.47
CA VAL A 164 11.81 3.77 -12.94
C VAL A 164 11.38 5.03 -12.16
N PRO A 165 11.52 5.06 -10.83
CA PRO A 165 11.84 3.92 -9.97
C PRO A 165 10.75 2.84 -10.00
N TYR A 166 11.00 1.70 -9.31
CA TYR A 166 9.98 0.65 -9.14
C TYR A 166 8.76 1.17 -8.38
N LEU A 167 7.61 0.49 -8.54
CA LEU A 167 6.38 0.82 -7.82
C LEU A 167 6.34 0.09 -6.47
N PRO A 168 6.27 0.78 -5.33
CA PRO A 168 6.19 0.16 -4.01
C PRO A 168 4.75 -0.23 -3.69
N LEU A 169 4.29 -1.40 -4.14
CA LEU A 169 2.91 -1.88 -4.00
C LEU A 169 2.46 -1.96 -2.54
N TYR A 170 3.35 -2.41 -1.65
CA TYR A 170 3.10 -2.49 -0.22
C TYR A 170 4.34 -2.04 0.55
N ARG A 171 4.13 -1.30 1.64
CA ARG A 171 5.15 -0.94 2.63
C ARG A 171 4.76 -1.53 3.97
N PHE A 172 5.67 -2.26 4.61
CA PHE A 172 5.42 -2.92 5.89
C PHE A 172 6.10 -2.19 7.05
N PRO A 173 5.47 -2.22 8.23
CA PRO A 173 4.15 -2.81 8.53
C PRO A 173 3.02 -2.01 7.89
N LEU A 174 1.92 -2.68 7.51
CA LEU A 174 0.69 -2.00 7.07
C LEU A 174 0.01 -1.36 8.29
N ILE A 175 -0.24 -0.06 8.24
CA ILE A 175 -0.88 0.70 9.32
C ILE A 175 -2.01 1.54 8.71
N PRO A 176 -3.27 1.37 9.17
CA PRO A 176 -4.39 2.18 8.68
C PRO A 176 -4.13 3.68 8.78
N GLY A 177 -4.33 4.39 7.68
CA GLY A 177 -4.05 5.81 7.53
C GLY A 177 -2.68 6.12 6.90
N ASP A 178 -1.78 5.15 6.78
CA ASP A 178 -0.50 5.35 6.10
C ASP A 178 -0.73 5.56 4.60
N LYS A 179 0.05 6.48 4.03
CA LYS A 179 0.02 6.84 2.61
C LYS A 179 1.44 6.92 2.07
N TRP A 180 1.58 6.52 0.81
CA TRP A 180 2.81 6.75 0.05
C TRP A 180 2.49 6.94 -1.42
N GLU A 181 3.42 7.56 -2.11
CA GLU A 181 3.33 7.81 -3.54
C GLU A 181 4.68 7.59 -4.22
N VAL A 182 4.64 7.40 -5.51
CA VAL A 182 5.81 7.36 -6.37
C VAL A 182 5.51 8.00 -7.72
N ASN A 183 6.34 8.95 -8.10
CA ASN A 183 6.41 9.42 -9.48
C ASN A 183 7.35 8.48 -10.24
N PHE A 184 6.91 7.94 -11.35
CA PHE A 184 7.68 6.97 -12.13
C PHE A 184 7.76 7.36 -13.61
N GLN A 185 8.79 6.87 -14.28
CA GLN A 185 8.90 6.79 -15.72
C GLN A 185 8.72 5.35 -16.15
N ALA A 186 8.16 5.17 -17.34
CA ALA A 186 7.98 3.86 -17.96
C ALA A 186 8.90 3.76 -19.16
N GLN A 187 9.62 2.67 -19.26
CA GLN A 187 10.59 2.39 -20.32
C GLN A 187 10.29 1.03 -20.95
N LEU A 188 10.33 0.98 -22.27
CA LEU A 188 10.17 -0.25 -23.01
C LEU A 188 11.49 -1.05 -23.02
N VAL A 189 11.44 -2.32 -22.68
CA VAL A 189 12.59 -3.24 -22.69
C VAL A 189 12.58 -4.01 -24.01
N PRO A 190 13.74 -4.28 -24.65
CA PRO A 190 15.12 -4.10 -24.10
C PRO A 190 15.76 -2.74 -24.36
N GLU A 191 15.23 -1.90 -25.21
CA GLU A 191 15.88 -0.65 -25.69
C GLU A 191 15.93 0.43 -24.59
N LEU A 192 15.18 0.26 -23.51
CA LEU A 192 14.99 1.25 -22.42
C LEU A 192 14.46 2.59 -22.92
N PHE A 193 13.64 2.54 -23.96
CA PHE A 193 13.04 3.73 -24.56
C PHE A 193 11.92 4.25 -23.66
N PRO A 194 11.95 5.54 -23.23
CA PRO A 194 10.89 6.12 -22.43
C PRO A 194 9.59 6.23 -23.23
N ILE A 195 8.49 5.71 -22.66
CA ILE A 195 7.16 5.72 -23.27
C ILE A 195 6.13 6.52 -22.48
N GLY A 196 6.53 7.15 -21.39
CA GLY A 196 5.67 7.94 -20.54
C GLY A 196 6.05 7.81 -19.08
N GLY A 197 5.10 8.19 -18.22
CA GLY A 197 5.26 8.13 -16.78
C GLY A 197 3.97 8.48 -16.07
N GLY A 198 4.03 8.55 -14.77
CA GLY A 198 2.85 8.83 -13.98
C GLY A 198 3.11 8.94 -12.50
N LEU A 199 2.02 8.96 -11.77
CA LEU A 199 1.97 8.99 -10.32
C LEU A 199 1.16 7.78 -9.85
N ASP A 200 1.71 7.03 -8.92
CA ASP A 200 1.02 5.95 -8.24
C ASP A 200 0.92 6.28 -6.75
N GLU A 201 -0.31 6.34 -6.24
CA GLU A 201 -0.64 6.73 -4.87
C GLU A 201 -1.29 5.56 -4.15
N PHE A 202 -0.90 5.34 -2.91
CA PHE A 202 -1.38 4.25 -2.08
C PHE A 202 -1.87 4.75 -0.73
N GLU A 203 -2.91 4.10 -0.21
CA GLU A 203 -3.43 4.34 1.14
C GLU A 203 -3.83 3.02 1.80
N VAL A 204 -3.37 2.78 3.02
CA VAL A 204 -3.92 1.74 3.89
C VAL A 204 -5.20 2.27 4.53
N VAL A 205 -6.35 1.83 4.03
CA VAL A 205 -7.66 2.41 4.40
C VAL A 205 -8.14 1.88 5.74
N SER A 206 -8.06 0.56 5.96
CA SER A 206 -8.61 -0.10 7.15
C SER A 206 -7.87 -1.40 7.48
N GLU A 207 -8.07 -1.88 8.71
CA GLU A 207 -7.85 -3.27 9.13
C GLU A 207 -9.20 -3.84 9.55
N GLU A 208 -9.58 -5.01 9.03
CA GLU A 208 -10.88 -5.61 9.23
C GLU A 208 -10.86 -7.14 9.16
N THR A 209 -11.95 -7.78 9.53
CA THR A 209 -12.20 -9.20 9.27
C THR A 209 -13.01 -9.33 7.99
N VAL A 210 -12.55 -10.13 7.03
CA VAL A 210 -13.19 -10.28 5.71
C VAL A 210 -13.54 -11.74 5.46
N ALA A 211 -14.79 -11.97 5.04
CA ALA A 211 -15.27 -13.26 4.57
C ALA A 211 -15.34 -13.28 3.04
N VAL A 212 -14.74 -14.29 2.42
CA VAL A 212 -14.79 -14.59 0.99
C VAL A 212 -15.06 -16.09 0.80
N PRO A 213 -15.36 -16.58 -0.41
CA PRO A 213 -15.62 -18.03 -0.62
C PRO A 213 -14.52 -18.96 -0.08
N ALA A 214 -13.26 -18.56 -0.11
CA ALA A 214 -12.14 -19.34 0.43
C ALA A 214 -12.11 -19.43 1.97
N GLY A 215 -12.86 -18.58 2.69
CA GLY A 215 -12.90 -18.58 4.15
C GLY A 215 -13.08 -17.20 4.77
N THR A 216 -12.93 -17.14 6.09
CA THR A 216 -12.92 -15.88 6.86
C THR A 216 -11.50 -15.60 7.35
N PHE A 217 -11.02 -14.41 7.08
CA PHE A 217 -9.67 -13.97 7.38
C PHE A 217 -9.71 -12.79 8.36
N GLU A 218 -8.90 -12.85 9.40
CA GLU A 218 -8.72 -11.77 10.37
C GLU A 218 -7.49 -10.92 10.01
N HIS A 219 -7.44 -9.68 10.53
CA HIS A 219 -6.32 -8.77 10.32
C HIS A 219 -6.02 -8.47 8.84
N VAL A 220 -7.10 -8.37 8.06
CA VAL A 220 -7.04 -8.05 6.63
C VAL A 220 -6.91 -6.55 6.46
N PHE A 221 -5.89 -6.10 5.73
CA PHE A 221 -5.73 -4.69 5.40
C PHE A 221 -6.33 -4.38 4.05
N GLN A 222 -7.17 -3.33 3.99
CA GLN A 222 -7.60 -2.75 2.73
C GLN A 222 -6.57 -1.73 2.29
N VAL A 223 -5.94 -1.95 1.13
CA VAL A 223 -5.04 -1.01 0.48
C VAL A 223 -5.70 -0.49 -0.78
N GLN A 224 -5.81 0.83 -0.90
CA GLN A 224 -6.26 1.50 -2.13
C GLN A 224 -5.05 2.00 -2.90
N GLU A 225 -5.05 1.73 -4.21
CA GLU A 225 -4.08 2.20 -5.19
C GLU A 225 -4.78 3.11 -6.19
N SER A 226 -4.20 4.25 -6.48
CA SER A 226 -4.65 5.20 -7.49
C SER A 226 -3.53 5.42 -8.50
N PHE A 227 -3.59 4.66 -9.57
CA PHE A 227 -2.58 4.67 -10.62
C PHE A 227 -2.97 5.66 -11.72
N ARG A 228 -2.10 6.63 -11.99
CA ARG A 228 -2.25 7.64 -13.04
C ARG A 228 -1.13 7.47 -14.05
N TRP A 229 -1.51 7.22 -15.28
CA TRP A 229 -0.57 7.00 -16.37
C TRP A 229 -0.80 8.04 -17.47
N GLY A 230 0.28 8.59 -18.04
CA GLY A 230 0.24 9.45 -19.21
C GLY A 230 1.40 9.14 -20.16
N PHE A 231 1.12 9.24 -21.46
CA PHE A 231 2.16 9.23 -22.49
C PHE A 231 2.68 10.67 -22.64
N ASP A 232 3.98 10.86 -22.55
CA ASP A 232 4.62 12.14 -22.87
C ASP A 232 4.75 12.26 -24.39
N ILE A 233 3.67 12.65 -25.04
CA ILE A 233 3.71 13.06 -26.43
C ILE A 233 3.82 14.59 -26.38
N GLU A 234 4.96 15.12 -26.80
CA GLU A 234 5.30 16.55 -26.85
C GLU A 234 4.08 17.48 -26.95
N ASN A 235 3.75 18.16 -25.84
CA ASN A 235 2.75 19.25 -25.74
C ASN A 235 1.26 18.91 -25.98
N GLN A 236 0.79 17.70 -25.77
CA GLN A 236 -0.64 17.43 -25.72
C GLN A 236 -1.05 17.03 -24.30
N ASP A 237 -1.96 17.81 -23.69
CA ASP A 237 -2.70 17.44 -22.47
C ASP A 237 -3.61 16.24 -22.79
N ILE A 238 -3.05 15.04 -22.86
CA ILE A 238 -3.84 13.81 -22.96
C ILE A 238 -4.39 13.54 -21.58
N PRO A 239 -5.72 13.36 -21.43
CA PRO A 239 -6.29 12.99 -20.15
C PRO A 239 -5.61 11.74 -19.60
N LEU A 240 -5.07 11.84 -18.38
CA LEU A 240 -4.49 10.70 -17.69
C LEU A 240 -5.59 9.70 -17.39
N ASP A 241 -5.42 8.46 -17.84
CA ASP A 241 -6.25 7.37 -17.38
C ASP A 241 -5.98 7.12 -15.89
N ILE A 242 -7.03 7.21 -15.08
CA ILE A 242 -6.94 6.95 -13.65
C ILE A 242 -7.57 5.58 -13.39
N THR A 243 -6.77 4.66 -12.89
CA THR A 243 -7.24 3.36 -12.42
C THR A 243 -7.21 3.35 -10.90
N VAL A 244 -8.34 3.09 -10.26
CA VAL A 244 -8.42 2.89 -8.82
C VAL A 244 -8.66 1.42 -8.55
N VAL A 245 -7.78 0.82 -7.75
CA VAL A 245 -7.89 -0.58 -7.32
C VAL A 245 -7.90 -0.62 -5.80
N LYS A 246 -8.84 -1.36 -5.21
CA LYS A 246 -8.82 -1.68 -3.79
C LYS A 246 -8.45 -3.14 -3.64
N LYS A 247 -7.51 -3.44 -2.76
CA LYS A 247 -7.01 -4.79 -2.49
C LYS A 247 -7.13 -5.08 -1.01
N TRP A 248 -7.68 -6.23 -0.65
CA TRP A 248 -7.73 -6.74 0.72
C TRP A 248 -6.67 -7.82 0.86
N VAL A 249 -5.68 -7.55 1.69
CA VAL A 249 -4.52 -8.44 1.89
C VAL A 249 -4.57 -9.07 3.27
N ALA A 250 -4.57 -10.40 3.30
CA ALA A 250 -4.59 -11.21 4.53
C ALA A 250 -3.18 -11.72 4.87
N PRO A 251 -2.83 -11.83 6.17
CA PRO A 251 -1.56 -12.38 6.59
C PRO A 251 -1.41 -13.82 6.09
N ASP A 252 -0.21 -14.15 5.61
CA ASP A 252 0.21 -15.47 5.14
C ASP A 252 -0.60 -16.05 3.95
N VAL A 253 -1.47 -15.23 3.35
CA VAL A 253 -2.28 -15.61 2.18
C VAL A 253 -2.06 -14.66 1.00
N GLY A 254 -1.97 -13.36 1.24
CA GLY A 254 -1.89 -12.35 0.18
C GLY A 254 -3.25 -11.72 -0.11
N ILE A 255 -3.49 -11.37 -1.38
CA ILE A 255 -4.75 -10.74 -1.78
C ILE A 255 -5.91 -11.75 -1.68
N ILE A 256 -6.94 -11.44 -0.90
CA ILE A 256 -8.15 -12.27 -0.77
C ILE A 256 -9.37 -11.67 -1.46
N LYS A 257 -9.30 -10.39 -1.80
CA LYS A 257 -10.35 -9.66 -2.51
C LYS A 257 -9.75 -8.45 -3.19
N PHE A 258 -10.23 -8.10 -4.37
CA PHE A 258 -9.89 -6.84 -5.00
C PHE A 258 -11.06 -6.29 -5.83
N THR A 259 -11.09 -4.97 -6.02
CA THR A 259 -11.98 -4.30 -6.94
C THR A 259 -11.16 -3.65 -8.04
N GLN A 260 -11.70 -3.65 -9.24
CA GLN A 260 -11.14 -2.94 -10.39
C GLN A 260 -12.20 -2.01 -10.94
N SER A 261 -11.93 -0.71 -10.91
CA SER A 261 -12.80 0.32 -11.51
C SER A 261 -12.35 0.58 -12.93
N GLN A 262 -13.27 0.47 -13.88
CA GLN A 262 -13.05 0.84 -15.27
C GLN A 262 -14.00 1.98 -15.64
N THR A 263 -13.44 3.10 -16.07
CA THR A 263 -14.24 4.24 -16.55
C THR A 263 -14.22 4.25 -18.08
N ARG A 264 -15.42 4.23 -18.69
CA ARG A 264 -15.62 4.40 -20.13
C ARG A 264 -16.61 5.53 -20.37
N GLY A 265 -16.12 6.68 -20.82
CA GLY A 265 -16.92 7.90 -20.90
C GLY A 265 -17.38 8.32 -19.50
N ASP A 266 -18.70 8.53 -19.33
CA ASP A 266 -19.28 8.92 -18.03
C ASP A 266 -19.69 7.72 -17.14
N VAL A 267 -19.40 6.49 -17.59
CA VAL A 267 -19.79 5.26 -16.86
C VAL A 267 -18.57 4.63 -16.23
N THR A 268 -18.59 4.49 -14.90
CA THR A 268 -17.62 3.72 -14.14
C THR A 268 -18.26 2.40 -13.72
N VAL A 269 -17.60 1.29 -14.03
CA VAL A 269 -18.02 -0.05 -13.62
C VAL A 269 -16.96 -0.60 -12.67
N ASP A 270 -17.42 -0.95 -11.47
CA ASP A 270 -16.60 -1.62 -10.47
C ASP A 270 -16.86 -3.12 -10.53
N THR A 271 -15.82 -3.90 -10.79
CA THR A 271 -15.88 -5.35 -10.69
C THR A 271 -15.17 -5.79 -9.42
N VAL A 272 -15.80 -6.67 -8.67
CA VAL A 272 -15.27 -7.22 -7.41
C VAL A 272 -14.93 -8.68 -7.62
N PHE A 273 -13.68 -9.04 -7.36
CA PHE A 273 -13.21 -10.41 -7.39
C PHE A 273 -12.89 -10.87 -5.96
N GLU A 274 -13.38 -12.04 -5.59
CA GLU A 274 -13.18 -12.66 -4.27
C GLU A 274 -12.45 -13.99 -4.41
N LEU A 275 -11.56 -14.27 -3.48
CA LEU A 275 -10.76 -15.49 -3.43
C LEU A 275 -11.68 -16.71 -3.26
N GLU A 276 -11.63 -17.64 -4.21
CA GLU A 276 -12.38 -18.90 -4.22
C GLU A 276 -11.53 -20.04 -3.61
N SER A 277 -10.24 -20.07 -3.94
CA SER A 277 -9.27 -21.03 -3.41
C SER A 277 -7.84 -20.55 -3.63
N PHE A 278 -6.90 -21.12 -2.91
CA PHE A 278 -5.47 -20.84 -3.08
C PHE A 278 -4.62 -22.06 -2.71
N GLU A 279 -3.43 -22.14 -3.29
CA GLU A 279 -2.39 -23.11 -2.98
C GLU A 279 -1.09 -22.36 -2.75
N LEU A 280 -0.49 -22.53 -1.58
CA LEU A 280 0.78 -21.89 -1.22
C LEU A 280 1.85 -22.95 -0.98
N VAL A 281 3.01 -22.73 -1.57
CA VAL A 281 4.20 -23.55 -1.33
C VAL A 281 4.67 -23.27 0.10
N GLN A 282 4.79 -24.32 0.89
CA GLN A 282 5.39 -24.22 2.24
C GLN A 282 6.92 -24.16 2.08
N ASN A 283 7.50 -23.07 2.54
CA ASN A 283 8.96 -22.91 2.64
C ASN A 283 9.48 -23.44 3.97
#